data_4905b769100976998c7036285abbbb19
#
_entry.id   4905b769100976998c7036285abbbb19
#
_cell.length_a   1.000
_cell.length_b   1.000
_cell.length_c   1.000
_cell.angle_alpha   90.00
_cell.angle_beta   90.00
_cell.angle_gamma   90.00
#
_symmetry.space_group_name_H-M   'P 1'
#
loop_
_entity.id
_entity.type
_entity.pdbx_description
1 polymer ?
#
loop_
_entity_poly.entity_id
_entity_poly.type
_entity_poly.pdbx_seq_one_letter_code
_entity_poly.pdbx_strand_id
1 'polypeptide(L)'
;MTRRIYFLDTADLALQQHGLIVRLRSTKGRAGDAVVKLRPVLPKALPAWLRNDDGFAVEIDALPDNYACSGALKRTLGRHDVERAVRARKPLAGLLSGRQRRLLTAYANVPLGSLLTFGPVEVRRCRFDLAASDYPLVAEQWTFPDGSSIAELSTRCLSAKAADVAAQTSSALRAHGIVPDDEPQVTKTEATLRYFRPLFATP
;
A
#
# COMPACT_ATOMS: atom_id res chain seq x y z
N MET A 1 -6.87 9.30 -13.00
CA MET A 1 -5.52 9.76 -12.59
C MET A 1 -4.58 8.56 -12.58
N THR A 2 -3.44 8.62 -13.29
CA THR A 2 -2.50 7.50 -13.43
C THR A 2 -1.32 7.65 -12.48
N ARG A 3 -0.93 6.55 -11.86
CA ARG A 3 0.18 6.43 -10.91
C ARG A 3 1.05 5.24 -11.30
N ARG A 4 2.33 5.27 -10.93
CA ARG A 4 3.23 4.11 -10.93
C ARG A 4 3.61 3.79 -9.49
N ILE A 5 3.42 2.55 -9.13
CA ILE A 5 3.70 2.04 -7.78
C ILE A 5 4.91 1.10 -7.86
N TYR A 6 5.78 1.24 -6.89
CA TYR A 6 6.94 0.39 -6.67
C TYR A 6 6.93 -0.07 -5.22
N PHE A 7 7.20 -1.34 -4.99
CA PHE A 7 7.47 -1.86 -3.65
C PHE A 7 8.95 -2.19 -3.51
N LEU A 8 9.46 -2.14 -2.29
CA LEU A 8 10.81 -2.55 -1.99
C LEU A 8 10.77 -3.70 -0.99
N ASP A 9 11.50 -4.76 -1.31
CA ASP A 9 11.72 -5.89 -0.42
C ASP A 9 13.01 -6.63 -0.84
N THR A 10 13.42 -7.62 -0.10
CA THR A 10 14.47 -8.56 -0.51
C THR A 10 13.90 -9.63 -1.45
N ALA A 11 14.75 -10.42 -2.10
CA ALA A 11 14.32 -11.50 -2.99
C ALA A 11 13.47 -12.56 -2.26
N ASP A 12 13.78 -12.82 -0.99
CA ASP A 12 13.04 -13.72 -0.10
C ASP A 12 11.86 -13.07 0.62
N LEU A 13 11.60 -11.78 0.36
CA LEU A 13 10.51 -11.00 0.96
C LEU A 13 10.65 -10.82 2.49
N ALA A 14 11.86 -10.58 2.97
CA ALA A 14 12.14 -10.46 4.40
C ALA A 14 11.37 -9.31 5.06
N LEU A 15 11.16 -8.17 4.39
CA LEU A 15 10.35 -7.09 4.95
C LEU A 15 8.89 -7.51 5.13
N GLN A 16 8.29 -8.15 4.13
CA GLN A 16 6.94 -8.67 4.21
C GLN A 16 6.77 -9.68 5.35
N GLN A 17 7.74 -10.58 5.53
CA GLN A 17 7.73 -11.58 6.62
C GLN A 17 7.75 -10.91 8.01
N HIS A 18 8.36 -9.74 8.12
CA HIS A 18 8.36 -8.93 9.35
C HIS A 18 7.18 -7.93 9.42
N GLY A 19 6.17 -8.06 8.58
CA GLY A 19 5.01 -7.18 8.54
C GLY A 19 5.30 -5.77 8.02
N LEU A 20 6.43 -5.56 7.36
CA LEU A 20 6.81 -4.27 6.80
C LEU A 20 6.47 -4.19 5.31
N ILE A 21 5.95 -3.06 4.91
CA ILE A 21 5.64 -2.75 3.51
C ILE A 21 6.32 -1.42 3.16
N VAL A 22 7.20 -1.43 2.19
CA VAL A 22 7.82 -0.22 1.65
C VAL A 22 7.27 0.04 0.27
N ARG A 23 6.60 1.18 0.10
CA ARG A 23 5.96 1.57 -1.14
C ARG A 23 6.41 2.96 -1.58
N LEU A 24 6.80 3.11 -2.83
CA LEU A 24 7.01 4.39 -3.49
C LEU A 24 5.96 4.60 -4.57
N ARG A 25 5.50 5.81 -4.70
CA ARG A 25 4.50 6.20 -5.68
C ARG A 25 4.95 7.43 -6.45
N SER A 26 4.95 7.30 -7.76
CA SER A 26 5.01 8.40 -8.69
C SER A 26 3.61 8.71 -9.22
N THR A 27 3.29 9.98 -9.35
CA THR A 27 1.99 10.43 -9.85
C THR A 27 2.21 11.44 -10.97
N LYS A 28 1.69 11.16 -12.15
CA LYS A 28 1.85 12.07 -13.31
C LYS A 28 1.41 13.49 -12.96
N GLY A 29 2.34 14.43 -13.12
CA GLY A 29 2.08 15.87 -12.91
C GLY A 29 1.97 16.32 -11.45
N ARG A 30 2.19 15.43 -10.46
CA ARG A 30 2.07 15.76 -9.02
C ARG A 30 3.24 15.22 -8.21
N ALA A 31 3.33 15.67 -6.95
CA ALA A 31 4.26 15.11 -5.99
C ALA A 31 4.05 13.60 -5.81
N GLY A 32 5.15 12.87 -5.67
CA GLY A 32 5.15 11.46 -5.29
C GLY A 32 5.11 11.28 -3.78
N ASP A 33 5.14 10.03 -3.35
CA ASP A 33 5.34 9.69 -1.93
C ASP A 33 6.13 8.40 -1.74
N ALA A 34 6.78 8.30 -0.57
CA ALA A 34 7.32 7.07 -0.01
C ALA A 34 6.57 6.76 1.29
N VAL A 35 6.16 5.52 1.45
CA VAL A 35 5.44 5.05 2.64
C VAL A 35 6.15 3.80 3.16
N VAL A 36 6.43 3.79 4.46
CA VAL A 36 6.79 2.56 5.20
C VAL A 36 5.62 2.24 6.12
N LYS A 37 5.00 1.09 5.93
CA LYS A 37 3.83 0.63 6.68
C LYS A 37 4.19 -0.62 7.47
N LEU A 38 3.76 -0.68 8.71
CA LEU A 38 3.82 -1.86 9.59
C LEU A 38 2.43 -2.46 9.71
N ARG A 39 2.28 -3.77 9.49
CA ARG A 39 1.02 -4.50 9.55
C ARG A 39 1.25 -5.98 9.86
N PRO A 40 0.58 -6.58 10.88
CA PRO A 40 -0.36 -5.90 11.77
C PRO A 40 0.34 -5.00 12.80
N VAL A 41 -0.41 -4.06 13.37
CA VAL A 41 0.05 -3.21 14.48
C VAL A 41 -0.87 -3.41 15.67
N LEU A 42 -0.26 -3.60 16.83
CA LEU A 42 -0.92 -3.47 18.13
C LEU A 42 -0.53 -2.10 18.72
N PRO A 43 -1.40 -1.09 18.74
CA PRO A 43 -1.04 0.26 19.14
C PRO A 43 -0.41 0.35 20.53
N LYS A 44 -0.85 -0.50 21.47
CA LYS A 44 -0.28 -0.58 22.83
C LYS A 44 1.14 -1.16 22.87
N ALA A 45 1.51 -1.99 21.90
CA ALA A 45 2.84 -2.61 21.82
C ALA A 45 3.87 -1.76 21.04
N LEU A 46 3.44 -0.65 20.44
CA LEU A 46 4.35 0.25 19.74
C LEU A 46 5.35 0.90 20.72
N PRO A 47 6.63 1.01 20.33
CA PRO A 47 7.61 1.73 21.15
C PRO A 47 7.26 3.21 21.27
N ALA A 48 7.62 3.82 22.41
CA ALA A 48 7.25 5.20 22.73
C ALA A 48 7.66 6.21 21.62
N TRP A 49 8.84 6.03 21.03
CA TRP A 49 9.33 6.91 19.97
C TRP A 49 8.44 6.90 18.72
N LEU A 50 7.71 5.80 18.48
CA LEU A 50 6.80 5.67 17.33
C LEU A 50 5.37 6.10 17.69
N ARG A 51 4.91 5.80 18.91
CA ARG A 51 3.61 6.27 19.40
C ARG A 51 3.51 7.79 19.47
N ASN A 52 4.61 8.44 19.84
CA ASN A 52 4.70 9.91 20.01
C ASN A 52 5.15 10.62 18.72
N ASP A 53 5.23 9.90 17.60
CA ASP A 53 5.60 10.48 16.31
C ASP A 53 4.37 10.98 15.58
N ASP A 54 4.18 12.31 15.51
CA ASP A 54 3.03 12.96 14.84
C ASP A 54 2.90 12.59 13.35
N GLY A 55 3.97 12.08 12.74
CA GLY A 55 3.95 11.61 11.36
C GLY A 55 3.55 10.13 11.21
N PHE A 56 3.41 9.39 12.33
CA PHE A 56 2.99 7.99 12.32
C PHE A 56 1.48 7.88 12.43
N ALA A 57 0.83 7.60 11.31
CA ALA A 57 -0.61 7.43 11.26
C ALA A 57 -1.00 5.97 11.45
N VAL A 58 -1.95 5.72 12.35
CA VAL A 58 -2.55 4.39 12.55
C VAL A 58 -3.91 4.34 11.86
N GLU A 59 -4.13 3.31 11.07
CA GLU A 59 -5.36 3.07 10.30
C GLU A 59 -5.86 1.65 10.58
N ILE A 60 -7.19 1.47 10.52
CA ILE A 60 -7.83 0.15 10.51
C ILE A 60 -8.34 -0.10 9.10
N ASP A 61 -7.83 -1.15 8.48
CA ASP A 61 -8.30 -1.64 7.19
C ASP A 61 -9.39 -2.71 7.48
N ALA A 62 -10.64 -2.42 7.15
CA ALA A 62 -11.75 -3.37 7.23
C ALA A 62 -11.90 -4.07 5.88
N LEU A 63 -11.76 -5.37 5.86
CA LEU A 63 -12.07 -6.28 4.75
C LEU A 63 -13.40 -6.98 5.07
N PRO A 64 -14.09 -7.62 4.10
CA PRO A 64 -15.37 -8.29 4.36
C PRO A 64 -15.36 -9.19 5.59
N ASP A 65 -14.29 -9.96 5.79
CA ASP A 65 -14.21 -10.99 6.83
C ASP A 65 -13.10 -10.72 7.87
N ASN A 66 -12.41 -9.59 7.78
CA ASN A 66 -11.23 -9.35 8.61
C ASN A 66 -10.97 -7.86 8.85
N TYR A 67 -10.34 -7.57 9.99
CA TYR A 67 -9.83 -6.25 10.33
C TYR A 67 -8.32 -6.31 10.52
N ALA A 68 -7.59 -5.39 9.91
CA ALA A 68 -6.16 -5.27 10.13
C ALA A 68 -5.79 -3.84 10.54
N CYS A 69 -5.18 -3.72 11.71
CA CYS A 69 -4.60 -2.46 12.14
C CYS A 69 -3.22 -2.28 11.49
N SER A 70 -2.95 -1.11 10.97
CA SER A 70 -1.68 -0.77 10.34
C SER A 70 -1.21 0.61 10.75
N GLY A 71 0.10 0.79 10.86
CA GLY A 71 0.71 2.09 11.11
C GLY A 71 1.67 2.46 10.00
N ALA A 72 1.73 3.72 9.63
CA ALA A 72 2.53 4.16 8.50
C ALA A 72 3.25 5.48 8.74
N LEU A 73 4.51 5.54 8.28
CA LEU A 73 5.26 6.78 8.07
C LEU A 73 5.23 7.14 6.60
N LYS A 74 4.73 8.32 6.29
CA LYS A 74 4.68 8.85 4.93
C LYS A 74 5.66 10.00 4.75
N ARG A 75 6.35 10.02 3.61
CA ARG A 75 7.18 11.14 3.13
C ARG A 75 6.66 11.61 1.77
N THR A 76 6.43 12.90 1.62
CA THR A 76 6.19 13.50 0.31
C THR A 76 7.50 13.61 -0.46
N LEU A 77 7.49 13.24 -1.73
CA LEU A 77 8.62 13.31 -2.66
C LEU A 77 8.35 14.39 -3.71
N GLY A 78 9.40 14.90 -4.29
CA GLY A 78 9.29 15.79 -5.44
C GLY A 78 8.59 15.11 -6.63
N ARG A 79 8.03 15.93 -7.53
CA ARG A 79 7.24 15.49 -8.69
C ARG A 79 7.92 14.41 -9.55
N HIS A 80 9.25 14.45 -9.63
CA HIS A 80 10.04 13.59 -10.52
C HIS A 80 11.09 12.76 -9.79
N ASP A 81 11.07 12.71 -8.45
CA ASP A 81 12.13 12.04 -7.67
C ASP A 81 12.20 10.53 -7.98
N VAL A 82 11.05 9.88 -8.01
CA VAL A 82 10.98 8.43 -8.30
C VAL A 82 11.43 8.15 -9.73
N GLU A 83 10.90 8.88 -10.72
CA GLU A 83 11.26 8.69 -12.13
C GLU A 83 12.75 8.98 -12.40
N ARG A 84 13.30 10.00 -11.76
CA ARG A 84 14.73 10.31 -11.86
C ARG A 84 15.59 9.20 -11.29
N ALA A 85 15.21 8.66 -10.12
CA ALA A 85 15.93 7.56 -9.50
C ALA A 85 15.87 6.29 -10.38
N VAL A 86 14.69 5.94 -10.89
CA VAL A 86 14.51 4.79 -11.79
C VAL A 86 15.33 4.96 -13.08
N ARG A 87 15.23 6.13 -13.74
CA ARG A 87 15.99 6.42 -14.98
C ARG A 87 17.49 6.38 -14.76
N ALA A 88 17.96 6.87 -13.62
CA ALA A 88 19.37 6.86 -13.24
C ALA A 88 19.83 5.50 -12.65
N ARG A 89 18.95 4.47 -12.61
CA ARG A 89 19.21 3.16 -11.99
C ARG A 89 19.71 3.27 -10.55
N LYS A 90 19.28 4.29 -9.82
CA LYS A 90 19.62 4.47 -8.41
C LYS A 90 18.67 3.67 -7.52
N PRO A 91 19.15 3.08 -6.40
CA PRO A 91 18.29 2.39 -5.45
C PRO A 91 17.18 3.31 -4.92
N LEU A 92 15.92 2.89 -5.06
CA LEU A 92 14.76 3.66 -4.58
C LEU A 92 14.73 3.79 -3.05
N ALA A 93 15.40 2.88 -2.32
CA ALA A 93 15.60 2.98 -0.87
C ALA A 93 16.30 4.29 -0.45
N GLY A 94 17.08 4.92 -1.35
CA GLY A 94 17.69 6.23 -1.14
C GLY A 94 16.67 7.37 -0.94
N LEU A 95 15.42 7.18 -1.38
CA LEU A 95 14.35 8.16 -1.24
C LEU A 95 13.64 8.09 0.13
N LEU A 96 13.94 7.11 0.98
CA LEU A 96 13.38 6.98 2.31
C LEU A 96 13.98 8.02 3.27
N SER A 97 13.16 8.57 4.15
CA SER A 97 13.60 9.48 5.21
C SER A 97 14.35 8.73 6.32
N GLY A 98 15.10 9.45 7.17
CA GLY A 98 15.74 8.86 8.34
C GLY A 98 14.76 8.17 9.30
N ARG A 99 13.56 8.75 9.51
CA ARG A 99 12.48 8.16 10.32
C ARG A 99 11.99 6.84 9.73
N GLN A 100 11.78 6.79 8.41
CA GLN A 100 11.37 5.57 7.70
C GLN A 100 12.44 4.48 7.78
N ARG A 101 13.71 4.84 7.63
CA ARG A 101 14.83 3.89 7.78
C ARG A 101 14.91 3.36 9.21
N ARG A 102 14.74 4.23 10.22
CA ARG A 102 14.69 3.82 11.63
C ARG A 102 13.56 2.81 11.88
N LEU A 103 12.38 3.03 11.29
CA LEU A 103 11.27 2.08 11.39
C LEU A 103 11.64 0.71 10.80
N LEU A 104 12.26 0.68 9.62
CA LEU A 104 12.72 -0.56 9.01
C LEU A 104 13.72 -1.30 9.90
N THR A 105 14.76 -0.60 10.38
CA THR A 105 15.79 -1.20 11.25
C THR A 105 15.24 -1.70 12.57
N ALA A 106 14.20 -1.06 13.11
CA ALA A 106 13.60 -1.47 14.38
C ALA A 106 12.79 -2.78 14.30
N TYR A 107 12.30 -3.14 13.10
CA TYR A 107 11.43 -4.30 12.91
C TYR A 107 12.03 -5.38 12.00
N ALA A 108 13.00 -5.02 11.15
CA ALA A 108 13.70 -5.98 10.31
C ALA A 108 15.19 -5.60 10.21
N ASN A 109 16.05 -6.55 10.46
CA ASN A 109 17.49 -6.38 10.30
C ASN A 109 17.91 -6.61 8.83
N VAL A 110 17.35 -5.81 7.90
CA VAL A 110 17.58 -5.92 6.46
C VAL A 110 18.42 -4.74 6.00
N PRO A 111 19.59 -4.97 5.39
CA PRO A 111 20.40 -3.91 4.80
C PRO A 111 19.62 -3.20 3.67
N LEU A 112 19.59 -1.88 3.67
CA LEU A 112 18.89 -1.10 2.63
C LEU A 112 19.45 -1.37 1.22
N GLY A 113 20.72 -1.76 1.12
CA GLY A 113 21.37 -2.10 -0.15
C GLY A 113 20.89 -3.42 -0.76
N SER A 114 20.30 -4.32 0.04
CA SER A 114 19.74 -5.59 -0.45
C SER A 114 18.30 -5.46 -0.94
N LEU A 115 17.67 -4.28 -0.81
CA LEU A 115 16.30 -4.07 -1.24
C LEU A 115 16.21 -3.98 -2.76
N LEU A 116 15.42 -4.84 -3.34
CA LEU A 116 15.06 -4.90 -4.74
C LEU A 116 13.81 -4.07 -5.00
N THR A 117 13.59 -3.71 -6.26
CA THR A 117 12.43 -2.91 -6.68
C THR A 117 11.44 -3.78 -7.43
N PHE A 118 10.27 -4.01 -6.82
CA PHE A 118 9.13 -4.72 -7.39
C PHE A 118 8.19 -3.70 -8.04
N GLY A 119 8.11 -3.72 -9.35
CA GLY A 119 7.33 -2.74 -10.11
C GLY A 119 8.06 -2.25 -11.37
N PRO A 120 7.47 -1.29 -12.13
CA PRO A 120 6.24 -0.58 -11.77
C PRO A 120 4.96 -1.36 -11.99
N VAL A 121 3.95 -1.11 -11.14
CA VAL A 121 2.56 -1.41 -11.46
C VAL A 121 1.87 -0.10 -11.83
N GLU A 122 1.12 -0.07 -12.92
CA GLU A 122 0.33 1.10 -13.30
C GLU A 122 -1.02 1.08 -12.61
N VAL A 123 -1.39 2.19 -11.98
CA VAL A 123 -2.64 2.30 -11.23
C VAL A 123 -3.47 3.45 -11.77
N ARG A 124 -4.67 3.10 -12.22
CA ARG A 124 -5.73 4.07 -12.53
C ARG A 124 -6.64 4.20 -11.32
N ARG A 125 -6.95 5.42 -10.93
CA ARG A 125 -7.79 5.71 -9.77
C ARG A 125 -8.88 6.70 -10.13
N CYS A 126 -10.12 6.36 -9.81
CA CYS A 126 -11.25 7.28 -9.82
C CYS A 126 -11.93 7.31 -8.45
N ARG A 127 -12.66 8.38 -8.20
CA ARG A 127 -13.55 8.55 -7.06
C ARG A 127 -14.94 8.82 -7.62
N PHE A 128 -15.94 8.22 -7.03
CA PHE A 128 -17.34 8.37 -7.43
C PHE A 128 -18.24 8.20 -6.20
N ASP A 129 -19.44 8.71 -6.33
CA ASP A 129 -20.46 8.60 -5.30
C ASP A 129 -21.50 7.56 -5.76
N LEU A 130 -21.96 6.72 -4.82
CA LEU A 130 -23.09 5.82 -5.04
C LEU A 130 -24.33 6.44 -4.39
N ALA A 131 -25.44 6.46 -5.12
CA ALA A 131 -26.70 7.08 -4.67
C ALA A 131 -27.22 6.53 -3.33
N ALA A 132 -26.84 5.31 -2.96
CA ALA A 132 -27.23 4.64 -1.73
C ALA A 132 -26.18 4.68 -0.61
N SER A 133 -25.15 5.50 -0.74
CA SER A 133 -24.05 5.59 0.24
C SER A 133 -23.67 7.03 0.52
N ASP A 134 -23.62 7.41 1.79
CA ASP A 134 -23.12 8.73 2.23
C ASP A 134 -21.58 8.86 2.08
N TYR A 135 -20.92 7.77 1.71
CA TYR A 135 -19.45 7.71 1.62
C TYR A 135 -19.00 7.50 0.18
N PRO A 136 -18.14 8.39 -0.34
CA PRO A 136 -17.60 8.25 -1.68
C PRO A 136 -16.74 7.01 -1.78
N LEU A 137 -16.87 6.29 -2.89
CA LEU A 137 -16.06 5.15 -3.24
C LEU A 137 -14.84 5.56 -4.06
N VAL A 138 -13.80 4.79 -3.89
CA VAL A 138 -12.58 4.87 -4.68
C VAL A 138 -12.38 3.54 -5.38
N ALA A 139 -12.34 3.57 -6.71
CA ALA A 139 -11.92 2.43 -7.52
C ALA A 139 -10.45 2.61 -7.91
N GLU A 140 -9.67 1.56 -7.72
CA GLU A 140 -8.30 1.45 -8.22
C GLU A 140 -8.19 0.22 -9.10
N GLN A 141 -7.72 0.39 -10.34
CA GLN A 141 -7.31 -0.68 -11.23
C GLN A 141 -5.77 -0.72 -11.25
N TRP A 142 -5.21 -1.84 -10.88
CA TRP A 142 -3.78 -2.12 -10.85
C TRP A 142 -3.44 -3.01 -12.04
N THR A 143 -2.68 -2.50 -12.99
CA THR A 143 -2.31 -3.22 -14.22
C THR A 143 -0.84 -3.58 -14.17
N PHE A 144 -0.55 -4.88 -14.30
CA PHE A 144 0.79 -5.43 -14.33
C PHE A 144 1.41 -5.34 -15.74
N PRO A 145 2.75 -5.51 -15.87
CA PRO A 145 3.44 -5.41 -17.16
C PRO A 145 2.96 -6.40 -18.24
N ASP A 146 2.42 -7.55 -17.86
CA ASP A 146 1.84 -8.54 -18.77
C ASP A 146 0.40 -8.22 -19.22
N GLY A 147 -0.16 -7.11 -18.74
CA GLY A 147 -1.53 -6.69 -19.02
C GLY A 147 -2.57 -7.26 -18.07
N SER A 148 -2.23 -8.21 -17.21
CA SER A 148 -3.14 -8.67 -16.15
C SER A 148 -3.47 -7.54 -15.19
N SER A 149 -4.62 -7.60 -14.54
CA SER A 149 -5.04 -6.54 -13.64
C SER A 149 -5.87 -7.04 -12.47
N ILE A 150 -5.81 -6.30 -11.37
CA ILE A 150 -6.71 -6.45 -10.23
C ILE A 150 -7.46 -5.14 -10.02
N ALA A 151 -8.70 -5.24 -9.53
CA ALA A 151 -9.52 -4.09 -9.17
C ALA A 151 -9.78 -4.07 -7.66
N GLU A 152 -9.77 -2.89 -7.08
CA GLU A 152 -10.10 -2.69 -5.67
C GLU A 152 -11.12 -1.56 -5.56
N LEU A 153 -12.17 -1.80 -4.78
CA LEU A 153 -13.09 -0.76 -4.33
C LEU A 153 -12.86 -0.50 -2.84
N SER A 154 -12.81 0.76 -2.47
CA SER A 154 -12.58 1.14 -1.07
C SER A 154 -13.31 2.44 -0.73
N THR A 155 -13.65 2.59 0.54
CA THR A 155 -14.13 3.85 1.11
C THR A 155 -13.37 4.18 2.39
N ARG A 156 -13.57 5.37 2.94
CA ARG A 156 -12.97 5.80 4.20
C ARG A 156 -14.03 6.39 5.11
N CYS A 157 -13.99 5.99 6.36
CA CYS A 157 -14.84 6.51 7.43
C CYS A 157 -14.07 6.57 8.76
N LEU A 158 -14.70 7.11 9.78
CA LEU A 158 -14.22 6.99 11.15
C LEU A 158 -14.33 5.54 11.63
N SER A 159 -13.36 5.07 12.43
CA SER A 159 -13.33 3.69 12.92
C SER A 159 -14.60 3.26 13.65
N ALA A 160 -15.22 4.17 14.40
CA ALA A 160 -16.50 3.94 15.09
C ALA A 160 -17.68 3.64 14.15
N LYS A 161 -17.57 4.02 12.86
CA LYS A 161 -18.62 3.79 11.84
C LYS A 161 -18.26 2.67 10.86
N ALA A 162 -17.13 1.98 11.07
CA ALA A 162 -16.59 1.04 10.09
C ALA A 162 -17.56 -0.09 9.74
N ALA A 163 -18.24 -0.68 10.73
CA ALA A 163 -19.20 -1.77 10.52
C ALA A 163 -20.43 -1.30 9.71
N ASP A 164 -21.00 -0.16 10.08
CA ASP A 164 -22.19 0.39 9.39
C ASP A 164 -21.87 0.76 7.95
N VAL A 165 -20.71 1.42 7.73
CA VAL A 165 -20.26 1.82 6.40
C VAL A 165 -19.93 0.60 5.54
N ALA A 166 -19.34 -0.44 6.10
CA ALA A 166 -19.08 -1.70 5.38
C ALA A 166 -20.41 -2.35 4.93
N ALA A 167 -21.41 -2.44 5.83
CA ALA A 167 -22.71 -3.00 5.50
C ALA A 167 -23.43 -2.20 4.42
N GLN A 168 -23.48 -0.86 4.56
CA GLN A 168 -24.08 0.04 3.56
C GLN A 168 -23.39 -0.06 2.21
N THR A 169 -22.04 -0.07 2.20
CA THR A 169 -21.26 -0.18 0.97
C THR A 169 -21.51 -1.50 0.27
N SER A 170 -21.49 -2.62 1.02
CA SER A 170 -21.77 -3.95 0.46
C SER A 170 -23.18 -4.05 -0.12
N SER A 171 -24.19 -3.51 0.57
CA SER A 171 -25.56 -3.47 0.09
C SER A 171 -25.69 -2.63 -1.20
N ALA A 172 -25.08 -1.45 -1.22
CA ALA A 172 -25.09 -0.58 -2.38
C ALA A 172 -24.39 -1.21 -3.60
N LEU A 173 -23.25 -1.88 -3.41
CA LEU A 173 -22.56 -2.59 -4.48
C LEU A 173 -23.40 -3.73 -5.05
N ARG A 174 -24.01 -4.55 -4.18
CA ARG A 174 -24.90 -5.65 -4.61
C ARG A 174 -26.11 -5.14 -5.40
N ALA A 175 -26.71 -4.03 -4.99
CA ALA A 175 -27.81 -3.40 -5.71
C ALA A 175 -27.43 -2.98 -7.15
N HIS A 176 -26.13 -2.78 -7.41
CA HIS A 176 -25.59 -2.50 -8.74
C HIS A 176 -24.98 -3.74 -9.44
N GLY A 177 -25.25 -4.93 -8.93
CA GLY A 177 -24.72 -6.18 -9.50
C GLY A 177 -23.24 -6.42 -9.25
N ILE A 178 -22.61 -5.65 -8.35
CA ILE A 178 -21.20 -5.80 -8.00
C ILE A 178 -21.13 -6.68 -6.75
N VAL A 179 -20.75 -7.93 -6.94
CA VAL A 179 -20.54 -8.90 -5.87
C VAL A 179 -19.05 -9.09 -5.68
N PRO A 180 -18.51 -8.99 -4.45
CA PRO A 180 -17.12 -9.38 -4.19
C PRO A 180 -16.90 -10.84 -4.62
N ASP A 181 -15.69 -11.13 -5.08
CA ASP A 181 -15.27 -12.48 -5.41
C ASP A 181 -15.30 -13.35 -4.13
N ASP A 182 -15.78 -14.59 -4.24
CA ASP A 182 -15.84 -15.54 -3.11
C ASP A 182 -14.45 -16.12 -2.77
N GLU A 183 -13.44 -15.84 -3.60
CA GLU A 183 -12.07 -16.25 -3.31
C GLU A 183 -11.43 -15.40 -2.19
N PRO A 184 -10.49 -15.97 -1.41
CA PRO A 184 -9.74 -15.23 -0.40
C PRO A 184 -9.10 -13.98 -1.01
N GLN A 185 -9.41 -12.81 -0.46
CA GLN A 185 -8.92 -11.55 -1.00
C GLN A 185 -7.40 -11.43 -0.84
N VAL A 186 -6.68 -11.43 -1.95
CA VAL A 186 -5.24 -11.15 -1.99
C VAL A 186 -5.03 -9.64 -1.99
N THR A 187 -4.22 -9.15 -1.07
CA THR A 187 -3.93 -7.72 -1.03
C THR A 187 -3.12 -7.28 -2.26
N LYS A 188 -3.34 -6.05 -2.72
CA LYS A 188 -2.57 -5.47 -3.85
C LYS A 188 -1.05 -5.49 -3.63
N THR A 189 -0.59 -5.40 -2.38
CA THR A 189 0.83 -5.55 -2.02
C THR A 189 1.30 -6.98 -2.29
N GLU A 190 0.58 -7.95 -1.76
CA GLU A 190 0.90 -9.37 -1.94
C GLU A 190 0.85 -9.79 -3.41
N ALA A 191 -0.20 -9.40 -4.13
CA ALA A 191 -0.31 -9.64 -5.56
C ALA A 191 0.89 -9.08 -6.33
N THR A 192 1.32 -7.84 -5.99
CA THR A 192 2.48 -7.23 -6.64
C THR A 192 3.78 -7.96 -6.32
N LEU A 193 4.04 -8.25 -5.04
CA LEU A 193 5.26 -8.96 -4.66
C LEU A 193 5.30 -10.36 -5.28
N ARG A 194 4.18 -11.09 -5.29
CA ARG A 194 4.05 -12.41 -5.92
C ARG A 194 4.32 -12.35 -7.43
N TYR A 195 3.80 -11.32 -8.12
CA TYR A 195 4.00 -11.14 -9.55
C TYR A 195 5.47 -10.94 -9.92
N PHE A 196 6.18 -10.05 -9.21
CA PHE A 196 7.56 -9.69 -9.54
C PHE A 196 8.61 -10.63 -8.93
N ARG A 197 8.29 -11.37 -7.85
CA ARG A 197 9.25 -12.23 -7.15
C ARG A 197 10.01 -13.20 -8.06
N PRO A 198 9.39 -13.88 -9.06
CA PRO A 198 10.10 -14.79 -9.96
C PRO A 198 11.24 -14.14 -10.74
N LEU A 199 11.18 -12.82 -10.99
CA LEU A 199 12.24 -12.08 -11.68
C LEU A 199 13.54 -11.95 -10.88
N PHE A 200 13.50 -12.24 -9.58
CA PHE A 200 14.62 -12.15 -8.64
C PHE A 200 15.02 -13.52 -8.07
N ALA A 201 14.32 -14.59 -8.44
CA ALA A 201 14.72 -15.94 -8.10
C ALA A 201 16.00 -16.26 -8.89
N THR A 202 17.09 -16.53 -8.16
CA THR A 202 18.29 -17.11 -8.78
C THR A 202 17.95 -18.52 -9.24
N PRO A 203 18.34 -18.95 -10.46
CA PRO A 203 18.14 -20.31 -10.94
C PRO A 203 18.86 -21.34 -10.07
#